data_7b9db2fe0af0fa2e0fe8e745098e0a31
#
_entry.id   7b9db2fe0af0fa2e0fe8e745098e0a31
#
_cell.length_a   1.000
_cell.length_b   1.000
_cell.length_c   1.000
_cell.angle_alpha   90.00
_cell.angle_beta   90.00
_cell.angle_gamma   90.00
#
_symmetry.space_group_name_H-M   'P 1'
#
loop_
_entity.id
_entity.type
_entity.pdbx_description
1 polymer ?
#
loop_
_entity_poly.entity_id
_entity_poly.type
_entity_poly.pdbx_seq_one_letter_code
_entity_poly.pdbx_strand_id
1 'polypeptide(L)'
;MVSVNAARPRVLSEKPRLVSAIDKIPHEGPVAVHDLGLEGDQVHDVYRHGGTFQSVYAYAVEDMQHWERELGSRVRPGMFGENLTTEDVDLNQCVIGEEWAVGTARLTVSSVRLPGPTFQHWMALNGVKDPDWIGRFAAHGRPGVYLTVLTRGHVAAGDPIDVLRVPSHGVTAGTVFRALHTEPELLPLLLEVDGLPPDLYDRAQAYVDSTG
;
A
#
# COMPACT_ATOMS: atom_id res chain seq x y z
N MET A 1 -0.11 -15.73 0.20
CA MET A 1 -1.21 -14.81 -0.17
C MET A 1 -2.51 -15.25 0.48
N VAL A 2 -3.13 -14.41 1.31
CA VAL A 2 -4.40 -14.74 1.98
C VAL A 2 -5.58 -14.43 1.07
N SER A 3 -5.56 -13.26 0.40
CA SER A 3 -6.68 -12.79 -0.39
C SER A 3 -6.23 -11.84 -1.50
N VAL A 4 -6.93 -11.87 -2.61
CA VAL A 4 -6.84 -10.90 -3.71
C VAL A 4 -8.13 -10.10 -3.73
N ASN A 5 -8.04 -8.77 -3.63
CA ASN A 5 -9.19 -7.91 -3.41
C ASN A 5 -9.28 -6.82 -4.49
N ALA A 6 -10.49 -6.54 -4.94
CA ALA A 6 -10.75 -5.50 -5.93
C ALA A 6 -12.07 -4.76 -5.62
N ALA A 7 -12.19 -3.54 -6.13
CA ALA A 7 -13.42 -2.76 -6.08
C ALA A 7 -13.51 -1.76 -7.23
N ARG A 8 -14.75 -1.41 -7.57
CA ARG A 8 -15.05 -0.23 -8.40
C ARG A 8 -15.51 0.92 -7.52
N PRO A 9 -15.23 2.17 -7.91
CA PRO A 9 -15.69 3.34 -7.19
C PRO A 9 -17.21 3.33 -7.00
N ARG A 10 -17.63 3.55 -5.77
CA ARG A 10 -19.05 3.70 -5.41
C ARG A 10 -19.24 4.78 -4.35
N VAL A 11 -20.45 5.27 -4.21
CA VAL A 11 -20.80 6.18 -3.10
C VAL A 11 -20.82 5.36 -1.81
N LEU A 12 -19.92 5.71 -0.89
CA LEU A 12 -19.80 5.08 0.43
C LEU A 12 -20.54 5.90 1.50
N SER A 13 -20.67 7.22 1.31
CA SER A 13 -21.42 8.11 2.16
C SER A 13 -21.96 9.29 1.35
N GLU A 14 -23.19 9.76 1.68
CA GLU A 14 -23.78 10.95 1.06
C GLU A 14 -23.49 12.24 1.83
N LYS A 15 -23.21 12.15 3.15
CA LYS A 15 -22.98 13.33 4.00
C LYS A 15 -21.88 13.06 5.04
N PRO A 16 -20.67 13.58 4.84
CA PRO A 16 -20.16 14.17 3.60
C PRO A 16 -20.08 13.14 2.49
N ARG A 17 -20.20 13.59 1.24
CA ARG A 17 -20.15 12.68 0.09
C ARG A 17 -18.76 12.08 -0.04
N LEU A 18 -18.70 10.76 0.00
CA LEU A 18 -17.49 9.98 -0.23
C LEU A 18 -17.71 9.01 -1.38
N VAL A 19 -16.95 9.17 -2.46
CA VAL A 19 -16.89 8.20 -3.56
C VAL A 19 -15.49 7.60 -3.56
N SER A 20 -15.40 6.28 -3.48
CA SER A 20 -14.11 5.60 -3.41
C SER A 20 -14.24 4.12 -3.79
N ALA A 21 -13.14 3.51 -4.19
CA ALA A 21 -12.95 2.07 -4.33
C ALA A 21 -12.16 1.47 -3.14
N ILE A 22 -12.11 2.16 -2.00
CA ILE A 22 -11.38 1.69 -0.82
C ILE A 22 -12.01 0.43 -0.19
N ASP A 23 -13.31 0.24 -0.37
CA ASP A 23 -14.04 -0.94 0.09
C ASP A 23 -13.82 -2.10 -0.88
N LYS A 24 -12.63 -2.71 -0.81
CA LYS A 24 -12.30 -3.84 -1.66
C LYS A 24 -12.87 -5.13 -1.09
N ILE A 25 -13.20 -6.05 -1.99
CA ILE A 25 -13.85 -7.33 -1.67
C ILE A 25 -12.98 -8.46 -2.22
N PRO A 26 -12.77 -9.54 -1.43
CA PRO A 26 -12.08 -10.73 -1.90
C PRO A 26 -12.69 -11.31 -3.17
N HIS A 27 -11.83 -11.66 -4.11
CA HIS A 27 -12.17 -12.36 -5.35
C HIS A 27 -11.96 -13.87 -5.18
N GLU A 28 -12.85 -14.66 -5.77
CA GLU A 28 -12.67 -16.11 -5.90
C GLU A 28 -11.90 -16.41 -7.20
N GLY A 29 -10.86 -17.26 -7.09
CA GLY A 29 -10.04 -17.68 -8.21
C GLY A 29 -9.02 -16.64 -8.70
N PRO A 30 -8.36 -16.91 -9.84
CA PRO A 30 -7.31 -16.05 -10.37
C PRO A 30 -7.85 -14.73 -10.91
N VAL A 31 -7.16 -13.63 -10.59
CA VAL A 31 -7.44 -12.27 -11.06
C VAL A 31 -6.30 -11.82 -11.99
N ALA A 32 -6.64 -11.26 -13.15
CA ALA A 32 -5.65 -10.74 -14.07
C ALA A 32 -4.97 -9.48 -13.51
N VAL A 33 -3.65 -9.42 -13.70
CA VAL A 33 -2.79 -8.29 -13.35
C VAL A 33 -2.41 -7.56 -14.64
N HIS A 34 -2.76 -6.28 -14.71
CA HIS A 34 -2.46 -5.36 -15.81
C HIS A 34 -1.45 -4.30 -15.33
N ASP A 35 -0.92 -3.49 -16.24
CA ASP A 35 0.12 -2.49 -15.92
C ASP A 35 -0.27 -1.51 -14.80
N LEU A 36 -1.55 -1.21 -14.65
CA LEU A 36 -2.06 -0.24 -13.69
C LEU A 36 -2.92 -0.84 -12.57
N GLY A 37 -2.86 -2.16 -12.36
CA GLY A 37 -3.58 -2.81 -11.27
C GLY A 37 -4.27 -4.11 -11.65
N LEU A 38 -5.23 -4.52 -10.82
CA LEU A 38 -5.96 -5.78 -10.98
C LEU A 38 -7.22 -5.60 -11.84
N GLU A 39 -7.59 -6.64 -12.57
CA GLU A 39 -8.88 -6.69 -13.25
C GLU A 39 -10.02 -6.50 -12.24
N GLY A 40 -10.98 -5.65 -12.61
CA GLY A 40 -12.12 -5.34 -11.75
C GLY A 40 -11.84 -4.27 -10.68
N ASP A 41 -10.58 -3.90 -10.47
CA ASP A 41 -10.20 -2.81 -9.57
C ASP A 41 -10.08 -1.49 -10.32
N GLN A 42 -10.49 -0.39 -9.69
CA GLN A 42 -10.40 0.94 -10.26
C GLN A 42 -10.07 1.97 -9.19
N VAL A 43 -9.23 2.94 -9.53
CA VAL A 43 -8.96 4.12 -8.70
C VAL A 43 -9.97 5.22 -9.05
N HIS A 44 -10.55 5.87 -8.02
CA HIS A 44 -11.49 6.97 -8.23
C HIS A 44 -10.78 8.30 -8.48
N ASP A 45 -9.80 8.64 -7.67
CA ASP A 45 -9.03 9.88 -7.77
C ASP A 45 -7.68 9.59 -8.43
N VAL A 46 -7.67 9.56 -9.75
CA VAL A 46 -6.48 9.25 -10.56
C VAL A 46 -5.41 10.33 -10.52
N TYR A 47 -5.72 11.53 -10.00
CA TYR A 47 -4.74 12.61 -9.85
C TYR A 47 -3.88 12.47 -8.59
N ARG A 48 -4.39 11.76 -7.56
CA ARG A 48 -3.71 11.58 -6.28
C ARG A 48 -3.30 10.14 -6.02
N HIS A 49 -3.94 9.20 -6.70
CA HIS A 49 -3.77 7.76 -6.50
C HIS A 49 -3.68 7.04 -7.84
N GLY A 50 -3.06 5.86 -7.83
CA GLY A 50 -2.86 5.05 -9.04
C GLY A 50 -1.58 5.42 -9.79
N GLY A 51 -1.55 5.13 -11.09
CA GLY A 51 -0.32 5.17 -11.89
C GLY A 51 0.56 3.95 -11.63
N THR A 52 1.70 3.90 -12.33
CA THR A 52 2.60 2.73 -12.30
C THR A 52 3.16 2.42 -10.91
N PHE A 53 3.47 3.44 -10.13
CA PHE A 53 4.04 3.28 -8.78
C PHE A 53 3.03 2.89 -7.69
N GLN A 54 1.74 2.90 -8.01
CA GLN A 54 0.65 2.56 -7.08
C GLN A 54 -0.35 1.60 -7.73
N SER A 55 0.14 0.71 -8.61
CA SER A 55 -0.70 -0.21 -9.37
C SER A 55 -1.40 -1.24 -8.48
N VAL A 56 -0.69 -1.75 -7.47
CA VAL A 56 -1.20 -2.77 -6.54
C VAL A 56 -0.78 -2.40 -5.13
N TYR A 57 -1.70 -2.47 -4.18
CA TYR A 57 -1.43 -2.22 -2.76
C TYR A 57 -1.45 -3.54 -1.99
N ALA A 58 -0.40 -3.82 -1.21
CA ALA A 58 -0.31 -4.98 -0.33
C ALA A 58 -0.32 -4.56 1.14
N TYR A 59 -1.05 -5.33 1.97
CA TYR A 59 -1.13 -5.15 3.42
C TYR A 59 -1.12 -6.51 4.11
N ALA A 60 -0.38 -6.63 5.22
CA ALA A 60 -0.17 -7.89 5.91
C ALA A 60 -1.34 -8.24 6.85
N VAL A 61 -1.74 -9.52 6.88
CA VAL A 61 -2.78 -10.01 7.78
C VAL A 61 -2.37 -9.86 9.25
N GLU A 62 -1.07 -9.93 9.55
CA GLU A 62 -0.51 -9.73 10.89
C GLU A 62 -0.77 -8.30 11.40
N ASP A 63 -0.66 -7.31 10.51
CA ASP A 63 -0.98 -5.91 10.81
C ASP A 63 -2.50 -5.70 10.95
N MET A 64 -3.32 -6.42 10.16
CA MET A 64 -4.78 -6.44 10.37
C MET A 64 -5.15 -7.02 11.72
N GLN A 65 -4.52 -8.11 12.15
CA GLN A 65 -4.74 -8.73 13.46
C GLN A 65 -4.32 -7.79 14.60
N HIS A 66 -3.25 -6.99 14.42
CA HIS A 66 -2.94 -5.93 15.36
C HIS A 66 -4.12 -4.96 15.51
N TRP A 67 -4.66 -4.47 14.40
CA TRP A 67 -5.80 -3.54 14.41
C TRP A 67 -7.08 -4.18 14.95
N GLU A 68 -7.33 -5.47 14.70
CA GLU A 68 -8.47 -6.17 15.31
C GLU A 68 -8.42 -6.13 16.85
N ARG A 69 -7.23 -6.37 17.41
CA ARG A 69 -7.02 -6.29 18.87
C ARG A 69 -7.20 -4.87 19.40
N GLU A 70 -6.60 -3.89 18.72
CA GLU A 70 -6.63 -2.49 19.12
C GLU A 70 -8.03 -1.85 19.02
N LEU A 71 -8.81 -2.24 18.02
CA LEU A 71 -10.14 -1.70 17.76
C LEU A 71 -11.25 -2.50 18.45
N GLY A 72 -10.95 -3.70 18.91
CA GLY A 72 -11.95 -4.62 19.47
C GLY A 72 -13.03 -5.03 18.45
N SER A 73 -12.72 -4.97 17.16
CA SER A 73 -13.64 -5.25 16.06
C SER A 73 -12.92 -5.93 14.90
N ARG A 74 -13.65 -6.74 14.14
CA ARG A 74 -13.08 -7.50 13.03
C ARG A 74 -12.58 -6.58 11.91
N VAL A 75 -11.37 -6.86 11.43
CA VAL A 75 -10.77 -6.26 10.23
C VAL A 75 -10.73 -7.33 9.14
N ARG A 76 -11.47 -7.14 8.06
CA ARG A 76 -11.52 -8.10 6.96
C ARG A 76 -10.50 -7.77 5.86
N PRO A 77 -10.08 -8.76 5.06
CA PRO A 77 -9.35 -8.51 3.83
C PRO A 77 -10.05 -7.48 2.93
N GLY A 78 -9.27 -6.59 2.32
CA GLY A 78 -9.77 -5.48 1.49
C GLY A 78 -10.26 -4.26 2.27
N MET A 79 -10.35 -4.32 3.59
CA MET A 79 -10.90 -3.22 4.41
C MET A 79 -9.99 -2.00 4.43
N PHE A 80 -8.68 -2.18 4.35
CA PHE A 80 -7.72 -1.05 4.28
C PHE A 80 -7.47 -0.58 2.84
N GLY A 81 -8.25 -1.11 1.89
CA GLY A 81 -8.14 -0.78 0.48
C GLY A 81 -7.01 -1.51 -0.23
N GLU A 82 -6.47 -2.55 0.40
CA GLU A 82 -5.43 -3.37 -0.19
C GLU A 82 -5.98 -4.33 -1.26
N ASN A 83 -5.18 -4.51 -2.30
CA ASN A 83 -5.42 -5.48 -3.36
C ASN A 83 -4.94 -6.87 -2.97
N LEU A 84 -3.80 -6.94 -2.27
CA LEU A 84 -3.20 -8.18 -1.83
C LEU A 84 -3.14 -8.19 -0.30
N THR A 85 -3.87 -9.12 0.33
CA THR A 85 -3.68 -9.42 1.75
C THR A 85 -2.62 -10.51 1.86
N THR A 86 -1.45 -10.15 2.39
CA THR A 86 -0.30 -11.07 2.50
C THR A 86 -0.25 -11.75 3.87
N GLU A 87 0.51 -12.83 4.00
CA GLU A 87 0.82 -13.54 5.23
C GLU A 87 2.29 -13.96 5.19
N ASP A 88 2.93 -13.99 6.35
CA ASP A 88 4.35 -14.39 6.51
C ASP A 88 5.35 -13.53 5.72
N VAL A 89 4.97 -12.27 5.39
CA VAL A 89 5.84 -11.29 4.75
C VAL A 89 5.87 -10.02 5.60
N ASP A 90 7.03 -9.67 6.14
CA ASP A 90 7.21 -8.38 6.81
C ASP A 90 7.35 -7.25 5.80
N LEU A 91 6.21 -6.67 5.40
CA LEU A 91 6.16 -5.60 4.40
C LEU A 91 7.00 -4.38 4.77
N ASN A 92 7.22 -4.13 6.07
CA ASN A 92 8.06 -3.02 6.53
C ASN A 92 9.55 -3.21 6.22
N GLN A 93 9.99 -4.48 6.11
CA GLN A 93 11.37 -4.84 5.79
C GLN A 93 11.61 -5.01 4.29
N CYS A 94 10.55 -5.02 3.47
CA CYS A 94 10.72 -5.08 2.02
C CYS A 94 11.52 -3.87 1.53
N VAL A 95 12.54 -4.12 0.72
CA VAL A 95 13.39 -3.08 0.15
C VAL A 95 12.70 -2.47 -1.06
N ILE A 96 12.73 -1.14 -1.22
CA ILE A 96 12.20 -0.49 -2.42
C ILE A 96 12.97 -1.02 -3.64
N GLY A 97 12.24 -1.44 -4.68
CA GLY A 97 12.82 -2.12 -5.84
C GLY A 97 12.98 -3.65 -5.68
N GLU A 98 12.57 -4.22 -4.53
CA GLU A 98 12.50 -5.67 -4.35
C GLU A 98 11.50 -6.28 -5.33
N GLU A 99 11.91 -7.34 -6.04
CA GLU A 99 11.10 -7.98 -7.07
C GLU A 99 10.48 -9.30 -6.56
N TRP A 100 9.18 -9.45 -6.81
CA TRP A 100 8.40 -10.61 -6.42
C TRP A 100 7.82 -11.34 -7.63
N ALA A 101 7.81 -12.66 -7.57
CA ALA A 101 6.90 -13.49 -8.37
C ALA A 101 5.69 -13.84 -7.50
N VAL A 102 4.48 -13.59 -8.02
CA VAL A 102 3.21 -13.94 -7.38
C VAL A 102 2.29 -14.52 -8.44
N GLY A 103 1.92 -15.79 -8.30
CA GLY A 103 1.22 -16.51 -9.36
C GLY A 103 2.02 -16.49 -10.66
N THR A 104 1.49 -15.90 -11.74
CA THR A 104 2.21 -15.73 -13.00
C THR A 104 2.65 -14.28 -13.27
N ALA A 105 2.37 -13.36 -12.34
CA ALA A 105 2.78 -11.96 -12.43
C ALA A 105 4.16 -11.72 -11.80
N ARG A 106 4.83 -10.63 -12.24
CA ARG A 106 6.01 -10.08 -11.54
C ARG A 106 5.72 -8.67 -11.11
N LEU A 107 6.03 -8.39 -9.85
CA LEU A 107 5.77 -7.12 -9.18
C LEU A 107 7.06 -6.60 -8.58
N THR A 108 7.16 -5.28 -8.38
CA THR A 108 8.27 -4.70 -7.61
C THR A 108 7.75 -3.73 -6.57
N VAL A 109 8.35 -3.73 -5.39
CA VAL A 109 8.04 -2.78 -4.31
C VAL A 109 8.45 -1.38 -4.75
N SER A 110 7.49 -0.47 -4.87
CA SER A 110 7.72 0.86 -5.44
C SER A 110 7.62 2.00 -4.43
N SER A 111 6.73 1.89 -3.46
CA SER A 111 6.52 2.93 -2.45
C SER A 111 5.70 2.40 -1.27
N VAL A 112 5.30 3.32 -0.40
CA VAL A 112 4.47 3.04 0.77
C VAL A 112 3.16 3.80 0.71
N ARG A 113 2.12 3.27 1.38
CA ARG A 113 0.87 3.99 1.51
C ARG A 113 0.96 5.10 2.53
N LEU A 114 0.57 6.31 2.14
CA LEU A 114 0.35 7.42 3.06
C LEU A 114 -1.14 7.47 3.43
N PRO A 115 -1.49 7.44 4.75
CA PRO A 115 -2.89 7.51 5.15
C PRO A 115 -3.46 8.91 4.87
N GLY A 116 -4.68 8.97 4.35
CA GLY A 116 -5.33 10.22 3.98
C GLY A 116 -6.78 10.34 4.44
N PRO A 117 -7.44 11.49 4.19
CA PRO A 117 -8.80 11.78 4.68
C PRO A 117 -9.87 10.76 4.23
N THR A 118 -9.73 10.20 3.03
CA THR A 118 -10.62 9.12 2.56
C THR A 118 -10.55 7.90 3.47
N PHE A 119 -9.35 7.52 3.90
CA PHE A 119 -9.15 6.39 4.82
C PHE A 119 -9.72 6.68 6.21
N GLN A 120 -9.50 7.88 6.75
CA GLN A 120 -10.12 8.35 8.00
C GLN A 120 -11.64 8.21 7.95
N HIS A 121 -12.25 8.75 6.90
CA HIS A 121 -13.71 8.72 6.75
C HIS A 121 -14.23 7.29 6.58
N TRP A 122 -13.54 6.47 5.79
CA TRP A 122 -13.90 5.08 5.58
C TRP A 122 -13.86 4.27 6.88
N MET A 123 -12.82 4.44 7.69
CA MET A 123 -12.72 3.76 8.97
C MET A 123 -13.81 4.22 9.94
N ALA A 124 -14.17 5.50 9.94
CA ALA A 124 -15.29 6.01 10.73
C ALA A 124 -16.63 5.37 10.32
N LEU A 125 -16.89 5.17 9.01
CA LEU A 125 -18.07 4.46 8.50
C LEU A 125 -18.12 2.99 8.95
N ASN A 126 -16.96 2.40 9.22
CA ASN A 126 -16.82 1.03 9.73
C ASN A 126 -16.74 0.97 11.27
N GLY A 127 -17.15 2.04 11.95
CA GLY A 127 -17.30 2.05 13.40
C GLY A 127 -16.04 2.43 14.19
N VAL A 128 -14.95 2.78 13.52
CA VAL A 128 -13.74 3.28 14.18
C VAL A 128 -13.97 4.73 14.61
N LYS A 129 -14.32 4.91 15.88
CA LYS A 129 -14.62 6.23 16.48
C LYS A 129 -13.34 6.94 16.97
N ASP A 130 -12.35 7.03 16.12
CA ASP A 130 -11.09 7.69 16.41
C ASP A 130 -10.94 8.91 15.51
N PRO A 131 -11.02 10.15 16.06
CA PRO A 131 -10.89 11.37 15.28
C PRO A 131 -9.48 11.57 14.72
N ASP A 132 -8.46 10.91 15.29
CA ASP A 132 -7.08 10.92 14.82
C ASP A 132 -6.63 9.55 14.29
N TRP A 133 -7.51 8.86 13.60
CA TRP A 133 -7.16 7.56 12.97
C TRP A 133 -5.92 7.63 12.10
N ILE A 134 -5.76 8.72 11.33
CA ILE A 134 -4.58 8.91 10.45
C ILE A 134 -3.30 8.96 11.30
N GLY A 135 -3.29 9.77 12.36
CA GLY A 135 -2.13 9.88 13.27
C GLY A 135 -1.83 8.55 13.95
N ARG A 136 -2.85 7.86 14.45
CA ARG A 136 -2.70 6.55 15.08
C ARG A 136 -2.17 5.50 14.12
N PHE A 137 -2.68 5.45 12.89
CA PHE A 137 -2.18 4.55 11.85
C PHE A 137 -0.73 4.87 11.46
N ALA A 138 -0.40 6.16 11.34
CA ALA A 138 0.97 6.60 11.07
C ALA A 138 1.92 6.27 12.23
N ALA A 139 1.50 6.45 13.48
CA ALA A 139 2.30 6.11 14.66
C ALA A 139 2.57 4.60 14.77
N HIS A 140 1.68 3.75 14.28
CA HIS A 140 1.93 2.31 14.18
C HIS A 140 3.09 1.99 13.23
N GLY A 141 3.32 2.81 12.22
CA GLY A 141 4.50 2.74 11.36
C GLY A 141 4.55 1.58 10.38
N ARG A 142 3.41 0.91 10.13
CA ARG A 142 3.31 -0.26 9.24
C ARG A 142 2.26 -0.01 8.15
N PRO A 143 2.64 0.77 7.12
CA PRO A 143 1.69 1.28 6.12
C PRO A 143 1.31 0.26 5.04
N GLY A 144 2.01 -0.87 4.93
CA GLY A 144 2.02 -1.73 3.76
C GLY A 144 2.81 -1.12 2.60
N VAL A 145 2.80 -1.78 1.45
CA VAL A 145 3.58 -1.37 0.28
C VAL A 145 2.73 -1.23 -0.96
N TYR A 146 3.07 -0.28 -1.81
CA TYR A 146 2.65 -0.24 -3.20
C TYR A 146 3.62 -1.02 -4.07
N LEU A 147 3.08 -1.62 -5.12
CA LEU A 147 3.79 -2.43 -6.08
C LEU A 147 3.54 -1.91 -7.50
N THR A 148 4.60 -1.85 -8.29
CA THR A 148 4.56 -1.66 -9.74
C THR A 148 4.49 -3.03 -10.41
N VAL A 149 3.76 -3.14 -11.51
CA VAL A 149 3.68 -4.36 -12.31
C VAL A 149 4.83 -4.39 -13.32
N LEU A 150 5.74 -5.35 -13.18
CA LEU A 150 6.84 -5.58 -14.11
C LEU A 150 6.42 -6.52 -15.27
N THR A 151 5.60 -7.52 -14.95
CA THR A 151 5.08 -8.47 -15.92
C THR A 151 3.63 -8.79 -15.58
N ARG A 152 2.76 -8.63 -16.57
CA ARG A 152 1.35 -9.01 -16.45
C ARG A 152 1.22 -10.51 -16.20
N GLY A 153 0.11 -10.90 -15.57
CA GLY A 153 -0.15 -12.30 -15.28
C GLY A 153 -1.46 -12.46 -14.52
N HIS A 154 -1.53 -13.45 -13.66
CA HIS A 154 -2.67 -13.72 -12.79
C HIS A 154 -2.16 -13.98 -11.38
N VAL A 155 -2.93 -13.54 -10.40
CA VAL A 155 -2.70 -13.78 -8.98
C VAL A 155 -3.96 -14.35 -8.34
N ALA A 156 -3.81 -15.24 -7.37
CA ALA A 156 -4.93 -15.83 -6.63
C ALA A 156 -4.60 -15.96 -5.14
N ALA A 157 -5.65 -16.07 -4.32
CA ALA A 157 -5.46 -16.52 -2.94
C ALA A 157 -4.78 -17.90 -2.91
N GLY A 158 -3.81 -18.09 -2.02
CA GLY A 158 -2.97 -19.29 -1.93
C GLY A 158 -1.66 -19.22 -2.73
N ASP A 159 -1.50 -18.29 -3.65
CA ASP A 159 -0.23 -18.13 -4.37
C ASP A 159 0.90 -17.77 -3.38
N PRO A 160 2.10 -18.36 -3.50
CA PRO A 160 3.27 -17.93 -2.78
C PRO A 160 3.75 -16.55 -3.27
N ILE A 161 4.50 -15.86 -2.42
CA ILE A 161 5.27 -14.66 -2.77
C ILE A 161 6.73 -15.08 -2.79
N ASP A 162 7.30 -15.23 -3.96
CA ASP A 162 8.71 -15.60 -4.13
C ASP A 162 9.53 -14.34 -4.40
N VAL A 163 10.46 -14.01 -3.50
CA VAL A 163 11.40 -12.89 -3.68
C VAL A 163 12.47 -13.29 -4.69
N LEU A 164 12.49 -12.60 -5.82
CA LEU A 164 13.41 -12.87 -6.94
C LEU A 164 14.70 -12.05 -6.83
N ARG A 165 14.61 -10.82 -6.35
CA ARG A 165 15.75 -9.90 -6.24
C ARG A 165 15.51 -8.91 -5.09
N VAL A 166 16.56 -8.63 -4.33
CA VAL A 166 16.59 -7.57 -3.31
C VAL A 166 17.70 -6.60 -3.68
N PRO A 167 17.41 -5.29 -3.87
CA PRO A 167 18.44 -4.28 -4.10
C PRO A 167 19.40 -4.12 -2.91
N SER A 168 20.63 -3.72 -3.20
CA SER A 168 21.69 -3.64 -2.18
C SER A 168 21.70 -2.34 -1.36
N HIS A 169 20.96 -1.30 -1.75
CA HIS A 169 20.90 -0.03 -1.00
C HIS A 169 20.24 -0.15 0.38
N GLY A 170 19.42 -1.19 0.61
CA GLY A 170 18.83 -1.50 1.91
C GLY A 170 17.75 -0.51 2.40
N VAL A 171 17.29 0.42 1.56
CA VAL A 171 16.20 1.35 1.91
C VAL A 171 14.89 0.60 1.92
N THR A 172 14.35 0.34 3.11
CA THR A 172 13.11 -0.43 3.29
C THR A 172 11.87 0.45 3.22
N ALA A 173 10.70 -0.18 3.04
CA ALA A 173 9.40 0.48 3.13
C ALA A 173 9.22 1.20 4.48
N GLY A 174 9.64 0.59 5.58
CA GLY A 174 9.63 1.22 6.90
C GLY A 174 10.53 2.46 6.97
N THR A 175 11.71 2.43 6.32
CA THR A 175 12.59 3.61 6.23
C THR A 175 11.94 4.74 5.45
N VAL A 176 11.35 4.45 4.29
CA VAL A 176 10.62 5.45 3.49
C VAL A 176 9.47 6.06 4.31
N PHE A 177 8.70 5.23 5.00
CA PHE A 177 7.56 5.74 5.77
C PHE A 177 8.01 6.67 6.91
N ARG A 178 9.06 6.30 7.67
CA ARG A 178 9.60 7.16 8.72
C ARG A 178 10.17 8.46 8.16
N ALA A 179 10.94 8.39 7.06
CA ALA A 179 11.47 9.58 6.38
C ALA A 179 10.37 10.58 6.00
N LEU A 180 9.20 10.09 5.62
CA LEU A 180 8.06 10.92 5.20
C LEU A 180 7.24 11.47 6.37
N HIS A 181 7.30 10.86 7.56
CA HIS A 181 6.43 11.20 8.69
C HIS A 181 7.15 11.71 9.93
N THR A 182 8.18 11.02 10.41
CA THR A 182 8.73 11.23 11.75
C THR A 182 10.23 11.54 11.77
N GLU A 183 10.98 11.11 10.76
CA GLU A 183 12.44 11.16 10.72
C GLU A 183 12.92 11.73 9.37
N PRO A 184 12.67 13.04 9.09
CA PRO A 184 13.01 13.63 7.79
C PRO A 184 14.53 13.59 7.48
N GLU A 185 15.38 13.41 8.46
CA GLU A 185 16.81 13.19 8.30
C GLU A 185 17.15 11.90 7.55
N LEU A 186 16.19 10.98 7.38
CA LEU A 186 16.34 9.78 6.54
C LEU A 186 16.06 10.06 5.05
N LEU A 187 15.48 11.22 4.69
CA LEU A 187 15.15 11.55 3.29
C LEU A 187 16.35 11.43 2.33
N PRO A 188 17.58 11.82 2.68
CA PRO A 188 18.72 11.66 1.78
C PRO A 188 18.99 10.21 1.35
N LEU A 189 18.63 9.21 2.17
CA LEU A 189 18.80 7.79 1.82
C LEU A 189 17.93 7.39 0.62
N LEU A 190 16.80 8.08 0.41
CA LEU A 190 15.91 7.78 -0.70
C LEU A 190 16.55 8.08 -2.06
N LEU A 191 17.51 9.00 -2.11
CA LEU A 191 18.23 9.34 -3.35
C LEU A 191 19.15 8.20 -3.84
N GLU A 192 19.41 7.20 -3.02
CA GLU A 192 20.17 5.99 -3.39
C GLU A 192 19.28 4.94 -4.11
N VAL A 193 17.98 5.18 -4.16
CA VAL A 193 17.01 4.23 -4.72
C VAL A 193 16.80 4.49 -6.21
N ASP A 194 17.21 3.55 -7.06
CA ASP A 194 16.94 3.59 -8.48
C ASP A 194 15.43 3.43 -8.75
N GLY A 195 14.87 4.31 -9.59
CA GLY A 195 13.47 4.23 -9.97
C GLY A 195 12.47 4.62 -8.88
N LEU A 196 12.91 5.43 -7.92
CA LEU A 196 12.02 6.04 -6.92
C LEU A 196 10.90 6.85 -7.60
N PRO A 197 9.66 6.83 -7.07
CA PRO A 197 8.61 7.73 -7.54
C PRO A 197 9.07 9.19 -7.56
N PRO A 198 8.78 9.95 -8.63
CA PRO A 198 9.31 11.32 -8.81
C PRO A 198 9.01 12.26 -7.64
N ASP A 199 7.80 12.16 -7.07
CA ASP A 199 7.37 12.96 -5.91
C ASP A 199 8.18 12.67 -4.65
N LEU A 200 8.60 11.42 -4.45
CA LEU A 200 9.48 11.04 -3.33
C LEU A 200 10.91 11.51 -3.57
N TYR A 201 11.38 11.40 -4.81
CA TYR A 201 12.70 11.93 -5.20
C TYR A 201 12.77 13.44 -4.98
N ASP A 202 11.80 14.19 -5.51
CA ASP A 202 11.73 15.64 -5.39
C ASP A 202 11.70 16.09 -3.93
N ARG A 203 10.96 15.37 -3.07
CA ARG A 203 10.90 15.64 -1.64
C ARG A 203 12.24 15.39 -0.94
N ALA A 204 12.93 14.30 -1.28
CA ALA A 204 14.25 14.00 -0.73
C ALA A 204 15.28 15.05 -1.17
N GLN A 205 15.29 15.42 -2.45
CA GLN A 205 16.18 16.44 -3.00
C GLN A 205 15.94 17.82 -2.37
N ALA A 206 14.67 18.23 -2.24
CA ALA A 206 14.32 19.50 -1.59
C ALA A 206 14.80 19.56 -0.13
N TYR A 207 14.76 18.44 0.59
CA TYR A 207 15.29 18.38 1.94
C TYR A 207 16.81 18.59 1.97
N VAL A 208 17.55 17.91 1.10
CA VAL A 208 19.02 18.08 0.98
C VAL A 208 19.37 19.53 0.65
N ASP A 209 18.69 20.13 -0.34
CA ASP A 209 18.91 21.52 -0.76
C ASP A 209 18.62 22.54 0.34
N SER A 210 17.73 22.20 1.30
CA SER A 210 17.37 23.09 2.41
C SER A 210 18.26 22.96 3.64
N THR A 211 19.07 21.89 3.73
CA THR A 211 19.89 21.56 4.91
C THR A 211 21.38 21.63 4.65
N GLY A 212 21.81 21.75 3.38
CA GLY A 212 23.20 21.93 2.92
C GLY A 212 23.51 23.37 2.66
#